data_98d250cb85392a0b9e1b6cd90e6e5ab6
#
_entry.id   98d250cb85392a0b9e1b6cd90e6e5ab6
#
_cell.length_a   1.000
_cell.length_b   1.000
_cell.length_c   1.000
_cell.angle_alpha   90.00
_cell.angle_beta   90.00
_cell.angle_gamma   90.00
#
_symmetry.space_group_name_H-M   'P 1'
#
loop_
_entity.id
_entity.type
_entity.pdbx_description
1 polymer ?
#
loop_
_entity_poly.entity_id
_entity_poly.type
_entity_poly.pdbx_seq_one_letter_code
_entity_poly.pdbx_strand_id
1 'polypeptide(L)' 'MDYTINDLDKVLGFTTWTNKQKMDELLRMDCALHCALGTDSTKGEREAVKRESLKIYKAIKTFDEQNGEMFLRVMDLK' A
#
# COMPACT_ATOMS: atom_id res chain seq x y z
N MET A 1 -1.07 16.28 4.10
CA MET A 1 -2.40 15.71 4.29
C MET A 1 -2.29 14.19 4.33
N ASP A 2 -2.81 13.57 5.36
CA ASP A 2 -2.61 12.14 5.57
C ASP A 2 -3.80 11.34 5.08
N TYR A 3 -3.58 10.59 4.00
CA TYR A 3 -4.57 9.65 3.50
C TYR A 3 -4.39 8.30 4.18
N THR A 4 -5.49 7.59 4.40
CA THR A 4 -5.49 6.26 5.00
C THR A 4 -5.88 5.22 3.96
N ILE A 5 -5.83 3.94 4.34
CA ILE A 5 -6.24 2.86 3.46
C ILE A 5 -7.69 3.04 2.98
N ASN A 6 -8.54 3.70 3.77
CA ASN A 6 -9.91 3.97 3.37
C ASN A 6 -10.02 4.99 2.24
N ASP A 7 -8.96 5.76 2.00
CA ASP A 7 -8.89 6.76 0.94
C ASP A 7 -8.22 6.22 -0.34
N LEU A 8 -7.95 4.93 -0.40
CA LEU A 8 -7.23 4.31 -1.50
C LEU A 8 -7.86 4.60 -2.86
N ASP A 9 -9.18 4.38 -2.98
CA ASP A 9 -9.89 4.64 -4.23
C ASP A 9 -9.88 6.12 -4.59
N LYS A 10 -9.93 6.98 -3.58
CA LYS A 10 -9.89 8.42 -3.76
C LYS A 10 -8.55 8.86 -4.36
N VAL A 11 -7.45 8.34 -3.81
CA VAL A 11 -6.11 8.64 -4.33
C VAL A 11 -5.97 8.16 -5.78
N LEU A 12 -6.45 6.96 -6.07
CA LEU A 12 -6.42 6.43 -7.43
C LEU A 12 -7.23 7.27 -8.42
N GLY A 13 -8.29 7.92 -7.94
CA GLY A 13 -9.15 8.76 -8.75
C GLY A 13 -8.64 10.18 -8.99
N PHE A 14 -7.54 10.59 -8.37
CA PHE A 14 -7.01 11.93 -8.56
C PHE A 14 -6.44 12.10 -9.96
N THR A 15 -7.07 12.95 -10.77
CA THR A 15 -6.65 13.18 -12.15
C THR A 15 -5.49 14.18 -12.27
N THR A 16 -5.30 15.01 -11.24
CA THR A 16 -4.24 16.02 -11.23
C THR A 16 -2.90 15.49 -10.72
N TRP A 17 -2.90 14.30 -10.12
CA TRP A 17 -1.68 13.68 -9.60
C TRP A 17 -1.00 12.84 -10.67
N THR A 18 0.33 12.91 -10.71
CA THR A 18 1.12 12.00 -11.56
C THR A 18 1.12 10.60 -10.95
N ASN A 19 1.48 9.60 -11.76
CA ASN A 19 1.61 8.23 -11.26
C ASN A 19 2.65 8.14 -10.13
N LYS A 20 3.72 8.91 -10.23
CA LYS A 20 4.74 8.97 -9.19
C LYS A 20 4.18 9.50 -7.87
N GLN A 21 3.37 10.56 -7.94
CA GLN A 21 2.75 11.14 -6.74
C GLN A 21 1.81 10.14 -6.08
N LYS A 22 1.00 9.43 -6.88
CA LYS A 22 0.11 8.39 -6.37
C LYS A 22 0.90 7.26 -5.71
N MET A 23 1.97 6.81 -6.38
CA MET A 23 2.81 5.75 -5.85
C MET A 23 3.47 6.15 -4.52
N ASP A 24 4.03 7.36 -4.46
CA ASP A 24 4.68 7.86 -3.25
C ASP A 24 3.70 7.89 -2.08
N GLU A 25 2.46 8.35 -2.31
CA GLU A 25 1.45 8.38 -1.26
C GLU A 25 1.03 6.98 -0.83
N LEU A 26 0.85 6.07 -1.78
CA LEU A 26 0.47 4.68 -1.47
C LEU A 26 1.58 3.97 -0.69
N LEU A 27 2.83 4.19 -1.04
CA LEU A 27 3.96 3.62 -0.31
C LEU A 27 4.10 4.22 1.09
N ARG A 28 3.75 5.51 1.24
CA ARG A 28 3.71 6.13 2.56
C ARG A 28 2.66 5.48 3.45
N MET A 29 1.47 5.19 2.88
CA MET A 29 0.42 4.47 3.62
C MET A 29 0.91 3.08 4.05
N ASP A 30 1.57 2.37 3.15
CA ASP A 30 2.11 1.04 3.44
C ASP A 30 3.13 1.10 4.57
N CYS A 31 4.03 2.06 4.51
CA CYS A 31 5.02 2.28 5.57
C CYS A 31 4.32 2.57 6.90
N ALA A 32 3.28 3.42 6.91
CA ALA A 32 2.56 3.75 8.12
C ALA A 32 1.87 2.51 8.73
N LEU A 33 1.32 1.63 7.90
CA LEU A 33 0.72 0.39 8.36
C LEU A 33 1.73 -0.50 9.07
N HIS A 34 2.92 -0.66 8.48
CA HIS A 34 3.96 -1.48 9.07
C HIS A 34 4.56 -0.83 10.33
N CYS A 35 4.71 0.49 10.33
CA CYS A 35 5.22 1.21 11.48
C CYS A 35 4.26 1.18 12.68
N ALA A 36 2.97 0.99 12.43
CA ALA A 36 1.98 0.88 13.50
C ALA A 36 2.08 -0.45 14.24
N LEU A 37 2.73 -1.46 13.64
CA LEU A 37 2.97 -2.74 14.30
C LEU A 37 4.10 -2.60 15.32
N GLY A 38 3.82 -2.95 16.58
CA GLY A 38 4.85 -3.01 17.59
C GLY A 38 5.49 -4.40 17.67
N THR A 39 6.46 -4.55 18.57
CA THR A 39 7.08 -5.85 18.83
C THR A 39 6.10 -6.85 19.44
N ASP A 40 5.04 -6.33 20.08
CA ASP A 40 4.01 -7.14 20.73
C ASP A 40 2.79 -7.37 19.82
N SER A 41 2.92 -7.09 18.53
CA SER A 41 1.82 -7.28 17.58
C SER A 41 1.37 -8.73 17.53
N THR A 42 0.06 -8.94 17.52
CA THR A 42 -0.51 -10.29 17.39
C THR A 42 -0.38 -10.76 15.94
N LYS A 43 -0.52 -12.07 15.75
CA LYS A 43 -0.54 -12.65 14.41
C LYS A 43 -1.70 -12.07 13.57
N GLY A 44 -2.85 -11.86 14.19
CA GLY A 44 -4.01 -11.27 13.50
C GLY A 44 -3.74 -9.87 13.03
N GLU A 45 -3.05 -9.05 13.83
CA GLU A 45 -2.69 -7.68 13.44
C GLU A 45 -1.74 -7.68 12.25
N ARG A 46 -0.74 -8.59 12.26
CA ARG A 46 0.20 -8.71 11.14
C ARG A 46 -0.50 -9.15 9.86
N GLU A 47 -1.42 -10.08 9.96
CA GLU A 47 -2.19 -10.55 8.81
C GLU A 47 -3.10 -9.45 8.25
N ALA A 48 -3.70 -8.64 9.12
CA ALA A 48 -4.51 -7.51 8.69
C ALA A 48 -3.69 -6.50 7.90
N VAL A 49 -2.49 -6.15 8.41
CA VAL A 49 -1.58 -5.24 7.70
C VAL A 49 -1.15 -5.83 6.37
N LYS A 50 -0.86 -7.13 6.32
CA LYS A 50 -0.48 -7.81 5.08
C LYS A 50 -1.58 -7.71 4.03
N ARG A 51 -2.84 -7.90 4.43
CA ARG A 51 -3.98 -7.78 3.51
C ARG A 51 -4.13 -6.35 2.98
N GLU A 52 -3.96 -5.36 3.84
CA GLU A 52 -4.04 -3.96 3.44
C GLU A 52 -2.88 -3.59 2.51
N SER A 53 -1.67 -4.07 2.78
CA SER A 53 -0.53 -3.88 1.90
C SER A 53 -0.78 -4.49 0.52
N LEU A 54 -1.41 -5.66 0.45
CA LEU A 54 -1.79 -6.28 -0.82
C LEU A 54 -2.72 -5.38 -1.62
N LYS A 55 -3.69 -4.75 -0.96
CA LYS A 55 -4.60 -3.81 -1.63
C LYS A 55 -3.83 -2.63 -2.21
N ILE A 56 -2.86 -2.11 -1.45
CA ILE A 56 -2.03 -0.99 -1.89
C ILE A 56 -1.20 -1.40 -3.12
N TYR A 57 -0.56 -2.56 -3.09
CA TYR A 57 0.28 -3.03 -4.20
C TYR A 57 -0.55 -3.32 -5.46
N LYS A 58 -1.75 -3.87 -5.30
CA LYS A 58 -2.67 -4.06 -6.42
C LYS A 58 -3.11 -2.73 -7.00
N ALA A 59 -3.31 -1.72 -6.15
CA ALA A 59 -3.65 -0.38 -6.61
C ALA A 59 -2.49 0.22 -7.41
N ILE A 60 -1.25 0.04 -6.98
CA ILE A 60 -0.07 0.49 -7.72
C ILE A 60 -0.04 -0.19 -9.10
N LYS A 61 -0.35 -1.47 -9.15
CA LYS A 61 -0.36 -2.22 -10.40
C LYS A 61 -1.35 -1.66 -11.42
N THR A 62 -2.41 -0.98 -11.00
CA THR A 62 -3.39 -0.41 -11.94
C THR A 62 -2.81 0.73 -12.77
N PHE A 63 -1.81 1.45 -12.26
CA PHE A 63 -1.20 2.56 -12.99
C PHE A 63 0.30 2.36 -13.25
N ASP A 64 0.92 1.41 -12.58
CA ASP A 64 2.32 1.05 -12.80
C ASP A 64 2.47 -0.46 -12.60
N GLU A 65 2.20 -1.19 -13.67
CA GLU A 65 2.15 -2.65 -13.62
C GLU A 65 3.48 -3.28 -13.19
N GLN A 66 4.61 -2.77 -13.70
CA GLN A 66 5.92 -3.32 -13.39
C GLN A 66 6.25 -3.21 -11.90
N ASN A 67 6.07 -2.03 -11.33
CA ASN A 67 6.35 -1.82 -9.91
C ASN A 67 5.36 -2.56 -9.03
N GLY A 68 4.08 -2.57 -9.42
CA GLY A 68 3.06 -3.31 -8.69
C GLY A 68 3.37 -4.80 -8.64
N GLU A 69 3.74 -5.39 -9.76
CA GLU A 69 4.12 -6.80 -9.81
C GLU A 69 5.35 -7.09 -8.97
N MET A 70 6.34 -6.21 -9.01
CA MET A 70 7.56 -6.36 -8.23
C MET A 70 7.23 -6.40 -6.73
N PHE A 71 6.41 -5.49 -6.25
CA PHE A 71 6.01 -5.45 -4.85
C PHE A 71 5.23 -6.69 -4.45
N LEU A 72 4.30 -7.13 -5.28
CA LEU A 72 3.51 -8.34 -5.02
C LEU A 72 4.40 -9.58 -4.99
N ARG A 73 5.36 -9.66 -5.88
CA ARG A 73 6.32 -10.78 -5.93
C ARG A 73 7.18 -10.84 -4.67
N VAL A 74 7.70 -9.70 -4.24
CA VAL A 74 8.49 -9.62 -3.01
C VAL A 74 7.66 -10.07 -1.81
N MET A 75 6.38 -9.71 -1.79
CA MET A 75 5.48 -10.10 -0.71
C MET A 75 5.24 -11.61 -0.68
N ASP A 76 5.11 -12.24 -1.86
CA ASP A 76 4.90 -13.67 -1.95
C ASP A 76 6.11 -14.49 -1.48
N LEU A 77 7.31 -13.90 -1.57
CA LEU A 77 8.54 -14.58 -1.12
C LEU A 77 8.69 -14.58 0.39
N LYS A 78 7.86 -13.86 1.10
CA LYS A 78 7.86 -13.82 2.55
C LYS A 78 6.77 -14.73 3.10
#